data_34e9a98e85e008b7346cc02ff757ecee
#
_entry.id   34e9a98e85e008b7346cc02ff757ecee
#
_cell.length_a   1.000
_cell.length_b   1.000
_cell.length_c   1.000
_cell.angle_alpha   90.00
_cell.angle_beta   90.00
_cell.angle_gamma   90.00
#
_symmetry.space_group_name_H-M   'P 1'
#
loop_
_entity.id
_entity.type
_entity.pdbx_description
1 polymer ?
#
loop_
_entity_poly.entity_id
_entity_poly.type
_entity_poly.pdbx_seq_one_letter_code
_entity_poly.pdbx_strand_id
1 'polypeptide(L)'
;MVILSAVALSFTAIQQPIKAQQQLQQNEQPQVQQIQNDSTAILRSESHALNTIFKQVENSVIQVTRTVPGTNVTGLPTGNLTALGSGFVYDKLGHVITNNHVVGGAKVVDVTFIDGNRYTANVTGADPYSDIAVLRIIEKIPSKQALNPLVLGNSSKLVVGDQVIAIGNPFGLDGTMTAGIVSQTGRLLPAPNVGYSIPDLIQTDAAINPGNSGGPLLNIQGEVVGINFAGLQGGVGFAIPSNTVMRIAPVLIEKGNYTHPSLGFAGATLTSDLAKSIQGLPADIKGIFVSTILKGGPADRAGLHGTTIDQYTQKHGGDVIVGVDGRNVSRFEDLVSYIEEKKAPGEAAVLTVFRDGHTLDLKAILQARPSGPPPYLKQPPVPPIP
;
A
#
# COMPACT_ATOMS: atom_id res chain seq x y z
N MET A 1 35.79 29.47 84.72
CA MET A 1 36.59 28.88 83.63
C MET A 1 35.96 27.57 83.19
N VAL A 2 34.92 27.60 82.37
CA VAL A 2 34.37 26.48 81.61
C VAL A 2 33.34 27.07 80.64
N ILE A 3 33.64 27.38 79.41
CA ILE A 3 32.77 27.50 78.25
C ILE A 3 33.69 27.59 77.02
N LEU A 4 34.12 26.46 76.43
CA LEU A 4 34.71 26.42 75.07
C LEU A 4 34.94 24.95 74.67
N SER A 5 33.84 24.19 74.45
CA SER A 5 33.96 22.87 73.81
C SER A 5 32.70 22.31 73.16
N ALA A 6 31.73 23.18 72.85
CA ALA A 6 30.46 22.69 72.21
C ALA A 6 30.19 23.12 70.77
N VAL A 7 31.11 23.84 70.09
CA VAL A 7 30.85 24.39 68.73
C VAL A 7 31.57 23.58 67.62
N ALA A 8 32.51 22.69 67.96
CA ALA A 8 33.26 21.97 66.91
C ALA A 8 32.63 20.68 66.38
N LEU A 9 31.58 20.15 67.02
CA LEU A 9 30.92 18.87 66.60
C LEU A 9 29.75 19.02 65.65
N SER A 10 29.21 20.21 65.49
CA SER A 10 28.05 20.46 64.61
C SER A 10 28.39 20.75 63.13
N PHE A 11 29.67 21.14 62.84
CA PHE A 11 30.09 21.44 61.45
C PHE A 11 30.50 20.22 60.62
N THR A 12 30.94 19.13 61.28
CA THR A 12 31.33 17.90 60.55
C THR A 12 30.20 17.02 60.10
N ALA A 13 29.04 17.06 60.76
CA ALA A 13 27.89 16.24 60.42
C ALA A 13 27.11 16.74 59.16
N ILE A 14 27.24 18.02 58.82
CA ILE A 14 26.55 18.62 57.66
C ILE A 14 27.38 18.49 56.36
N GLN A 15 28.70 18.32 56.46
CA GLN A 15 29.58 18.19 55.28
C GLN A 15 29.58 16.80 54.63
N GLN A 16 29.24 15.75 55.36
CA GLN A 16 29.22 14.37 54.81
C GLN A 16 28.14 14.15 53.75
N PRO A 17 26.85 14.53 53.90
CA PRO A 17 25.85 14.35 52.89
C PRO A 17 26.11 15.17 51.60
N ILE A 18 26.74 16.36 51.73
CA ILE A 18 27.07 17.22 50.55
C ILE A 18 28.19 16.58 49.72
N LYS A 19 29.21 15.98 50.35
CA LYS A 19 30.29 15.28 49.64
C LYS A 19 29.81 14.00 48.97
N ALA A 20 28.89 13.24 49.58
CA ALA A 20 28.30 12.04 48.99
C ALA A 20 27.42 12.40 47.77
N GLN A 21 26.65 13.50 47.86
CA GLN A 21 25.84 13.99 46.71
C GLN A 21 26.71 14.50 45.56
N GLN A 22 27.81 15.18 45.84
CA GLN A 22 28.78 15.63 44.85
C GLN A 22 29.53 14.45 44.20
N GLN A 23 29.87 13.41 44.94
CA GLN A 23 30.46 12.18 44.37
C GLN A 23 29.50 11.39 43.50
N LEU A 24 28.20 11.32 43.84
CA LEU A 24 27.18 10.71 43.00
C LEU A 24 27.02 11.48 41.69
N GLN A 25 26.94 12.80 41.72
CA GLN A 25 26.88 13.64 40.54
C GLN A 25 28.11 13.56 39.62
N GLN A 26 29.33 13.41 40.23
CA GLN A 26 30.56 13.24 39.45
C GLN A 26 30.68 11.87 38.77
N ASN A 27 30.05 10.82 39.30
CA ASN A 27 30.03 9.49 38.70
C ASN A 27 28.95 9.32 37.65
N GLU A 28 27.83 10.08 37.69
CA GLU A 28 26.76 10.01 36.72
C GLU A 28 27.08 10.79 35.42
N GLN A 29 27.88 11.85 35.50
CA GLN A 29 28.23 12.67 34.34
C GLN A 29 28.92 11.91 33.19
N PRO A 30 29.92 11.02 33.41
CA PRO A 30 30.54 10.29 32.32
C PRO A 30 29.60 9.26 31.68
N GLN A 31 28.68 8.64 32.43
CA GLN A 31 27.71 7.70 31.88
C GLN A 31 26.68 8.41 31.01
N VAL A 32 26.14 9.54 31.43
CA VAL A 32 25.21 10.36 30.65
C VAL A 32 25.89 10.86 29.38
N GLN A 33 27.14 11.31 29.46
CA GLN A 33 27.89 11.75 28.28
C GLN A 33 28.14 10.61 27.30
N GLN A 34 28.42 9.40 27.77
CA GLN A 34 28.61 8.23 26.89
C GLN A 34 27.31 7.81 26.21
N ILE A 35 26.19 7.76 26.95
CA ILE A 35 24.85 7.49 26.35
C ILE A 35 24.49 8.53 25.29
N GLN A 36 24.77 9.81 25.55
CA GLN A 36 24.53 10.88 24.55
C GLN A 36 25.42 10.72 23.32
N ASN A 37 26.69 10.38 23.50
CA ASN A 37 27.60 10.15 22.37
C ASN A 37 27.20 8.94 21.55
N ASP A 38 26.82 7.82 22.19
CA ASP A 38 26.36 6.61 21.50
C ASP A 38 25.06 6.86 20.75
N SER A 39 24.09 7.53 21.38
CA SER A 39 22.83 7.93 20.71
C SER A 39 23.06 8.84 19.51
N THR A 40 23.98 9.81 19.63
CA THR A 40 24.36 10.71 18.54
C THR A 40 25.04 9.95 17.40
N ALA A 41 25.88 8.96 17.71
CA ALA A 41 26.53 8.12 16.70
C ALA A 41 25.51 7.26 15.93
N ILE A 42 24.53 6.67 16.61
CA ILE A 42 23.44 5.90 15.99
C ILE A 42 22.63 6.78 15.04
N LEU A 43 22.16 7.95 15.48
CA LEU A 43 21.38 8.89 14.67
C LEU A 43 22.16 9.38 13.43
N ARG A 44 23.47 9.63 13.58
CA ARG A 44 24.32 10.00 12.43
C ARG A 44 24.46 8.85 11.44
N SER A 45 24.61 7.62 11.93
CA SER A 45 24.69 6.42 11.08
C SER A 45 23.41 6.21 10.29
N GLU A 46 22.23 6.36 10.91
CA GLU A 46 20.93 6.27 10.26
C GLU A 46 20.76 7.36 9.19
N SER A 47 21.04 8.62 9.54
CA SER A 47 20.98 9.73 8.58
C SER A 47 21.93 9.51 7.38
N HIS A 48 23.10 8.95 7.61
CA HIS A 48 24.06 8.64 6.54
C HIS A 48 23.53 7.51 5.64
N ALA A 49 22.93 6.46 6.21
CA ALA A 49 22.34 5.36 5.46
C ALA A 49 21.20 5.87 4.55
N LEU A 50 20.26 6.65 5.08
CA LEU A 50 19.17 7.26 4.32
C LEU A 50 19.68 8.15 3.17
N ASN A 51 20.67 9.01 3.44
CA ASN A 51 21.32 9.83 2.41
C ASN A 51 21.98 8.99 1.30
N THR A 52 22.63 7.89 1.70
CA THR A 52 23.29 7.00 0.73
C THR A 52 22.27 6.34 -0.19
N ILE A 53 21.17 5.80 0.38
CA ILE A 53 20.09 5.18 -0.40
C ILE A 53 19.49 6.22 -1.34
N PHE A 54 19.17 7.42 -0.85
CA PHE A 54 18.60 8.48 -1.69
C PHE A 54 19.49 8.79 -2.91
N LYS A 55 20.78 9.03 -2.69
CA LYS A 55 21.74 9.33 -3.77
C LYS A 55 21.91 8.19 -4.76
N GLN A 56 21.74 6.93 -4.33
CA GLN A 56 21.82 5.78 -5.24
C GLN A 56 20.63 5.69 -6.18
N VAL A 57 19.45 6.14 -5.76
CA VAL A 57 18.20 5.91 -6.49
C VAL A 57 17.60 7.18 -7.11
N GLU A 58 17.97 8.39 -6.66
CA GLU A 58 17.36 9.66 -7.07
C GLU A 58 17.35 9.86 -8.59
N ASN A 59 18.44 9.46 -9.28
CA ASN A 59 18.54 9.55 -10.75
C ASN A 59 17.61 8.60 -11.50
N SER A 60 16.99 7.65 -10.79
CA SER A 60 16.08 6.65 -11.35
C SER A 60 14.62 6.96 -11.02
N VAL A 61 14.38 7.96 -10.17
CA VAL A 61 13.03 8.43 -9.82
C VAL A 61 12.72 9.67 -10.65
N ILE A 62 11.66 9.60 -11.41
CA ILE A 62 11.28 10.62 -12.39
C ILE A 62 9.94 11.26 -12.04
N GLN A 63 9.74 12.49 -12.48
CA GLN A 63 8.42 13.10 -12.53
C GLN A 63 7.67 12.58 -13.74
N VAL A 64 6.38 12.30 -13.56
CA VAL A 64 5.45 11.99 -14.65
C VAL A 64 4.41 13.10 -14.73
N THR A 65 4.26 13.70 -15.91
CA THR A 65 3.31 14.78 -16.13
C THR A 65 2.39 14.47 -17.30
N ARG A 66 1.11 14.79 -17.14
CA ARG A 66 0.12 14.75 -18.21
C ARG A 66 -0.67 16.04 -18.29
N THR A 67 -1.01 16.42 -19.49
CA THR A 67 -1.91 17.54 -19.73
C THR A 67 -3.36 17.09 -19.61
N VAL A 68 -4.16 17.78 -18.80
CA VAL A 68 -5.61 17.55 -18.65
C VAL A 68 -6.35 18.81 -19.04
N PRO A 69 -7.49 18.71 -19.75
CA PRO A 69 -8.36 19.87 -19.99
C PRO A 69 -8.84 20.43 -18.64
N GLY A 70 -8.58 21.72 -18.39
CA GLY A 70 -9.13 22.42 -17.24
C GLY A 70 -10.55 22.85 -17.53
N THR A 71 -11.46 22.69 -16.55
CA THR A 71 -12.82 23.21 -16.60
C THR A 71 -13.12 23.98 -15.32
N ASN A 72 -13.90 25.07 -15.41
CA ASN A 72 -14.42 25.76 -14.24
C ASN A 72 -15.61 25.02 -13.63
N VAL A 73 -16.15 25.54 -12.52
CA VAL A 73 -17.32 24.98 -11.82
C VAL A 73 -18.58 24.87 -12.68
N THR A 74 -18.66 25.59 -13.80
CA THR A 74 -19.76 25.54 -14.76
C THR A 74 -19.45 24.65 -15.97
N GLY A 75 -18.31 23.93 -15.97
CA GLY A 75 -17.90 23.03 -17.06
C GLY A 75 -17.26 23.72 -18.28
N LEU A 76 -17.03 25.05 -18.23
CA LEU A 76 -16.36 25.76 -19.32
C LEU A 76 -14.85 25.54 -19.29
N PRO A 77 -14.18 25.41 -20.45
CA PRO A 77 -12.73 25.25 -20.53
C PRO A 77 -11.99 26.41 -19.89
N THR A 78 -11.03 26.13 -19.01
CA THR A 78 -10.16 27.13 -18.35
C THR A 78 -8.71 27.03 -18.81
N GLY A 79 -8.43 26.29 -19.87
CA GLY A 79 -7.09 25.98 -20.34
C GLY A 79 -6.65 24.58 -19.94
N ASN A 80 -5.37 24.28 -20.19
CA ASN A 80 -4.79 23.01 -19.83
C ASN A 80 -4.21 23.04 -18.42
N LEU A 81 -4.55 22.04 -17.62
CA LEU A 81 -3.94 21.80 -16.31
C LEU A 81 -2.90 20.68 -16.44
N THR A 82 -1.91 20.69 -15.57
CA THR A 82 -0.92 19.63 -15.48
C THR A 82 -1.23 18.75 -14.27
N ALA A 83 -1.48 17.48 -14.51
CA ALA A 83 -1.51 16.49 -13.44
C ALA A 83 -0.10 15.91 -13.27
N LEU A 84 0.31 15.75 -12.00
CA LEU A 84 1.65 15.41 -11.59
C LEU A 84 1.66 14.11 -10.79
N GLY A 85 2.71 13.32 -10.98
CA GLY A 85 3.05 12.17 -10.18
C GLY A 85 4.52 11.81 -10.34
N SER A 86 4.91 10.68 -9.83
CA SER A 86 6.26 10.13 -9.95
C SER A 86 6.23 8.79 -10.69
N GLY A 87 7.40 8.32 -11.06
CA GLY A 87 7.65 6.99 -11.57
C GLY A 87 9.10 6.61 -11.30
N PHE A 88 9.46 5.39 -11.65
CA PHE A 88 10.85 4.95 -11.56
C PHE A 88 11.25 4.08 -12.75
N VAL A 89 12.52 4.13 -13.10
CA VAL A 89 13.09 3.36 -14.20
C VAL A 89 13.04 1.87 -13.86
N TYR A 90 12.35 1.10 -14.72
CA TYR A 90 12.15 -0.33 -14.54
C TYR A 90 13.23 -1.17 -15.22
N ASP A 91 13.66 -0.78 -16.41
CA ASP A 91 14.67 -1.49 -17.18
C ASP A 91 15.55 -0.56 -18.04
N LYS A 92 16.61 -1.11 -18.59
CA LYS A 92 17.53 -0.41 -19.50
C LYS A 92 16.93 -0.12 -20.87
N LEU A 93 15.76 -0.67 -21.16
CA LEU A 93 15.04 -0.41 -22.41
C LEU A 93 14.22 0.87 -22.35
N GLY A 94 14.14 1.55 -21.20
CA GLY A 94 13.42 2.80 -21.00
C GLY A 94 11.96 2.59 -20.58
N HIS A 95 11.63 1.43 -20.03
CA HIS A 95 10.35 1.27 -19.35
C HIS A 95 10.42 1.92 -17.97
N VAL A 96 9.31 2.55 -17.63
CA VAL A 96 9.09 3.26 -16.38
C VAL A 96 7.81 2.75 -15.76
N ILE A 97 7.84 2.47 -14.46
CA ILE A 97 6.65 2.11 -13.66
C ILE A 97 6.11 3.37 -13.02
N THR A 98 4.78 3.50 -13.02
CA THR A 98 4.02 4.53 -12.31
C THR A 98 2.62 4.02 -11.96
N ASN A 99 1.76 4.84 -11.36
CA ASN A 99 0.36 4.49 -11.15
C ASN A 99 -0.51 4.76 -12.39
N ASN A 100 -1.55 3.94 -12.55
CA ASN A 100 -2.56 4.15 -13.58
C ASN A 100 -3.31 5.49 -13.40
N HIS A 101 -3.64 5.88 -12.16
CA HIS A 101 -4.31 7.16 -11.91
C HIS A 101 -3.41 8.37 -12.26
N VAL A 102 -2.08 8.24 -12.20
CA VAL A 102 -1.15 9.28 -12.62
C VAL A 102 -1.26 9.52 -14.12
N VAL A 103 -1.28 8.45 -14.93
CA VAL A 103 -1.45 8.59 -16.39
C VAL A 103 -2.90 8.92 -16.79
N GLY A 104 -3.90 8.49 -15.98
CA GLY A 104 -5.30 8.86 -16.13
C GLY A 104 -5.90 8.66 -17.52
N GLY A 105 -5.51 7.58 -18.21
CA GLY A 105 -5.98 7.24 -19.55
C GLY A 105 -5.28 8.00 -20.69
N ALA A 106 -4.27 8.84 -20.41
CA ALA A 106 -3.44 9.44 -21.44
C ALA A 106 -2.66 8.35 -22.20
N LYS A 107 -2.48 8.54 -23.51
CA LYS A 107 -1.64 7.66 -24.34
C LYS A 107 -0.18 8.08 -24.34
N VAL A 108 0.06 9.36 -24.11
CA VAL A 108 1.37 9.99 -24.10
C VAL A 108 1.48 10.87 -22.87
N VAL A 109 2.61 10.83 -22.22
CA VAL A 109 2.96 11.63 -21.05
C VAL A 109 4.39 12.16 -21.20
N ASP A 110 4.74 13.16 -20.43
CA ASP A 110 6.12 13.60 -20.31
C ASP A 110 6.74 13.03 -19.04
N VAL A 111 8.02 12.69 -19.13
CA VAL A 111 8.84 12.24 -17.99
C VAL A 111 10.02 13.18 -17.84
N THR A 112 10.27 13.65 -16.62
CA THR A 112 11.37 14.56 -16.31
C THR A 112 12.28 13.93 -15.27
N PHE A 113 13.56 13.82 -15.60
CA PHE A 113 14.60 13.32 -14.69
C PHE A 113 15.06 14.43 -13.75
N ILE A 114 15.72 14.06 -12.66
CA ILE A 114 16.22 15.00 -11.65
C ILE A 114 17.20 16.04 -12.20
N ASP A 115 17.88 15.74 -13.29
CA ASP A 115 18.78 16.66 -13.99
C ASP A 115 18.05 17.69 -14.88
N GLY A 116 16.69 17.69 -14.85
CA GLY A 116 15.82 18.55 -15.63
C GLY A 116 15.59 18.10 -17.07
N ASN A 117 16.20 17.03 -17.53
CA ASN A 117 15.96 16.50 -18.87
C ASN A 117 14.56 15.91 -18.97
N ARG A 118 13.81 16.37 -19.97
CA ARG A 118 12.42 15.95 -20.22
C ARG A 118 12.35 15.14 -21.51
N TYR A 119 11.60 14.05 -21.45
CA TYR A 119 11.36 13.13 -22.55
C TYR A 119 9.87 12.83 -22.66
N THR A 120 9.46 12.53 -23.90
CA THR A 120 8.12 12.02 -24.17
C THR A 120 8.10 10.51 -23.98
N ALA A 121 7.04 10.00 -23.35
CA ALA A 121 6.84 8.57 -23.13
C ALA A 121 5.45 8.14 -23.56
N ASN A 122 5.36 6.99 -24.23
CA ASN A 122 4.09 6.33 -24.52
C ASN A 122 3.66 5.50 -23.31
N VAL A 123 2.36 5.47 -23.00
CA VAL A 123 1.77 4.51 -22.08
C VAL A 123 1.69 3.17 -22.81
N THR A 124 2.62 2.25 -22.50
CA THR A 124 2.71 0.92 -23.11
C THR A 124 1.57 0.04 -22.67
N GLY A 125 1.19 0.11 -21.39
CA GLY A 125 0.09 -0.62 -20.83
C GLY A 125 -0.34 -0.03 -19.48
N ALA A 126 -1.59 -0.27 -19.13
CA ALA A 126 -2.16 0.19 -17.87
C ALA A 126 -3.17 -0.82 -17.32
N ASP A 127 -3.16 -0.97 -16.01
CA ASP A 127 -4.07 -1.81 -15.27
C ASP A 127 -4.79 -0.99 -14.19
N PRO A 128 -6.03 -0.59 -14.44
CA PRO A 128 -6.82 0.16 -13.47
C PRO A 128 -7.15 -0.62 -12.18
N TYR A 129 -7.12 -1.94 -12.20
CA TYR A 129 -7.49 -2.77 -11.05
C TYR A 129 -6.38 -2.91 -10.02
N SER A 130 -5.12 -2.86 -10.46
CA SER A 130 -3.95 -2.80 -9.57
C SER A 130 -3.38 -1.40 -9.45
N ASP A 131 -3.92 -0.45 -10.21
CA ASP A 131 -3.42 0.94 -10.34
C ASP A 131 -1.95 1.03 -10.79
N ILE A 132 -1.53 0.15 -11.68
CA ILE A 132 -0.18 0.11 -12.27
C ILE A 132 -0.24 0.57 -13.72
N ALA A 133 0.72 1.38 -14.15
CA ALA A 133 0.96 1.70 -15.55
C ALA A 133 2.45 1.55 -15.89
N VAL A 134 2.72 1.15 -17.13
CA VAL A 134 4.05 1.09 -17.71
C VAL A 134 4.14 2.10 -18.83
N LEU A 135 5.19 2.92 -18.75
CA LEU A 135 5.54 3.89 -19.77
C LEU A 135 6.75 3.39 -20.56
N ARG A 136 6.89 3.85 -21.79
CA ARG A 136 8.07 3.64 -22.63
C ARG A 136 8.58 4.98 -23.15
N ILE A 137 9.78 5.37 -22.75
CA ILE A 137 10.45 6.56 -23.32
C ILE A 137 10.73 6.31 -24.80
N ILE A 138 10.25 7.20 -25.66
CA ILE A 138 10.34 7.04 -27.12
C ILE A 138 11.53 7.78 -27.73
N GLU A 139 12.07 8.76 -27.04
CA GLU A 139 13.19 9.54 -27.49
C GLU A 139 14.52 8.83 -27.19
N LYS A 140 15.52 9.10 -28.00
CA LYS A 140 16.88 8.58 -27.77
C LYS A 140 17.48 9.26 -26.55
N ILE A 141 17.64 8.49 -25.48
CA ILE A 141 18.32 8.96 -24.28
C ILE A 141 19.82 9.03 -24.57
N PRO A 142 20.48 10.20 -24.34
CA PRO A 142 21.89 10.33 -24.53
C PRO A 142 22.68 9.34 -23.68
N SER A 143 23.81 8.82 -24.21
CA SER A 143 24.65 7.85 -23.49
C SER A 143 25.24 8.36 -22.17
N LYS A 144 25.26 9.68 -21.99
CA LYS A 144 25.65 10.31 -20.71
C LYS A 144 24.59 10.17 -19.61
N GLN A 145 23.32 9.98 -19.99
CA GLN A 145 22.22 9.75 -19.06
C GLN A 145 21.96 8.24 -18.97
N ALA A 146 22.69 7.57 -18.10
CA ALA A 146 22.49 6.14 -17.90
C ALA A 146 21.13 5.89 -17.27
N LEU A 147 20.30 5.06 -17.94
CA LEU A 147 19.13 4.48 -17.29
C LEU A 147 19.62 3.47 -16.24
N ASN A 148 19.42 3.78 -14.99
CA ASN A 148 19.74 2.90 -13.87
C ASN A 148 18.44 2.28 -13.33
N PRO A 149 18.06 1.07 -13.75
CA PRO A 149 16.85 0.41 -13.23
C PRO A 149 16.94 0.20 -11.73
N LEU A 150 15.84 0.45 -11.02
CA LEU A 150 15.76 0.08 -9.60
C LEU A 150 15.54 -1.42 -9.46
N VAL A 151 16.17 -1.99 -8.45
CA VAL A 151 16.03 -3.40 -8.13
C VAL A 151 14.70 -3.62 -7.41
N LEU A 152 13.88 -4.57 -7.90
CA LEU A 152 12.66 -4.96 -7.21
C LEU A 152 12.99 -5.96 -6.09
N GLY A 153 12.67 -5.61 -4.86
CA GLY A 153 12.74 -6.48 -3.69
C GLY A 153 11.49 -7.35 -3.56
N ASN A 154 11.51 -8.30 -2.66
CA ASN A 154 10.38 -9.21 -2.41
C ASN A 154 9.48 -8.67 -1.29
N SER A 155 8.34 -8.08 -1.65
CA SER A 155 7.38 -7.49 -0.70
C SER A 155 6.73 -8.51 0.24
N SER A 156 6.70 -9.81 -0.07
CA SER A 156 6.15 -10.82 0.84
C SER A 156 7.06 -11.13 2.04
N LYS A 157 8.29 -10.58 2.06
CA LYS A 157 9.20 -10.69 3.21
C LYS A 157 9.01 -9.55 4.22
N LEU A 158 8.25 -8.51 3.85
CA LEU A 158 8.02 -7.38 4.76
C LEU A 158 7.23 -7.82 5.99
N VAL A 159 7.68 -7.32 7.13
CA VAL A 159 6.99 -7.46 8.41
C VAL A 159 6.68 -6.09 9.00
N VAL A 160 5.66 -6.03 9.86
CA VAL A 160 5.32 -4.80 10.60
C VAL A 160 6.52 -4.35 11.42
N GLY A 161 6.90 -3.08 11.29
CA GLY A 161 8.07 -2.49 11.92
C GLY A 161 9.28 -2.36 11.01
N ASP A 162 9.30 -2.99 9.82
CA ASP A 162 10.37 -2.79 8.86
C ASP A 162 10.44 -1.33 8.41
N GLN A 163 11.62 -0.78 8.38
CA GLN A 163 11.87 0.58 7.89
C GLN A 163 11.66 0.67 6.38
N VAL A 164 10.91 1.68 5.92
CA VAL A 164 10.66 1.94 4.51
C VAL A 164 10.86 3.42 4.17
N ILE A 165 11.21 3.68 2.93
CA ILE A 165 11.56 4.99 2.41
C ILE A 165 10.72 5.25 1.16
N ALA A 166 9.86 6.24 1.19
CA ALA A 166 9.09 6.66 0.03
C ALA A 166 9.83 7.80 -0.69
N ILE A 167 10.00 7.65 -2.00
CA ILE A 167 10.66 8.66 -2.83
C ILE A 167 9.70 9.09 -3.94
N GLY A 168 9.72 10.40 -4.24
CA GLY A 168 9.03 11.01 -5.35
C GLY A 168 9.84 12.14 -5.97
N ASN A 169 9.39 12.61 -7.13
CA ASN A 169 9.95 13.77 -7.81
C ASN A 169 8.82 14.72 -8.26
N PRO A 170 8.10 15.35 -7.31
CA PRO A 170 6.91 16.14 -7.63
C PRO A 170 7.19 17.38 -8.47
N PHE A 171 8.43 17.92 -8.43
CA PHE A 171 8.77 19.17 -9.12
C PHE A 171 9.74 18.98 -10.30
N GLY A 172 10.21 17.75 -10.55
CA GLY A 172 11.08 17.42 -11.67
C GLY A 172 12.55 17.86 -11.51
N LEU A 173 12.87 18.59 -10.44
CA LEU A 173 14.21 19.13 -10.19
C LEU A 173 14.80 18.66 -8.87
N ASP A 174 13.94 18.42 -7.86
CA ASP A 174 14.36 18.02 -6.51
C ASP A 174 13.57 16.79 -6.08
N GLY A 175 14.26 15.69 -5.87
CA GLY A 175 13.64 14.48 -5.30
C GLY A 175 13.17 14.71 -3.86
N THR A 176 12.02 14.18 -3.52
CA THR A 176 11.48 14.21 -2.16
C THR A 176 11.61 12.83 -1.54
N MET A 177 12.10 12.76 -0.32
CA MET A 177 12.22 11.53 0.46
C MET A 177 11.45 11.66 1.78
N THR A 178 10.66 10.65 2.10
CA THR A 178 10.07 10.47 3.44
C THR A 178 10.40 9.07 3.96
N ALA A 179 10.59 8.93 5.25
CA ALA A 179 10.89 7.64 5.88
C ALA A 179 9.84 7.31 6.94
N GLY A 180 9.62 6.06 7.16
CA GLY A 180 8.70 5.51 8.14
C GLY A 180 8.87 4.00 8.27
N ILE A 181 7.83 3.32 8.74
CA ILE A 181 7.82 1.87 8.90
C ILE A 181 6.64 1.24 8.17
N VAL A 182 6.72 -0.05 7.93
CA VAL A 182 5.56 -0.88 7.58
C VAL A 182 4.64 -0.94 8.79
N SER A 183 3.47 -0.30 8.70
CA SER A 183 2.47 -0.32 9.77
C SER A 183 1.56 -1.56 9.69
N GLN A 184 1.32 -2.09 8.48
CA GLN A 184 0.57 -3.31 8.22
C GLN A 184 0.77 -3.78 6.78
N THR A 185 0.54 -5.08 6.52
CA THR A 185 0.48 -5.67 5.18
C THR A 185 -0.90 -6.28 4.93
N GLY A 186 -1.22 -6.62 3.67
CA GLY A 186 -2.49 -7.28 3.33
C GLY A 186 -3.71 -6.37 3.46
N ARG A 187 -3.57 -5.05 3.23
CA ARG A 187 -4.71 -4.13 3.22
C ARG A 187 -5.46 -4.18 1.89
N LEU A 188 -6.76 -3.95 1.98
CA LEU A 188 -7.66 -3.87 0.83
C LEU A 188 -8.24 -2.46 0.75
N LEU A 189 -7.97 -1.74 -0.34
CA LEU A 189 -8.54 -0.41 -0.57
C LEU A 189 -9.25 -0.35 -1.93
N PRO A 190 -10.32 0.46 -2.04
CA PRO A 190 -10.99 0.66 -3.32
C PRO A 190 -10.01 1.18 -4.38
N ALA A 191 -9.99 0.55 -5.55
CA ALA A 191 -9.30 1.07 -6.71
C ALA A 191 -10.08 2.27 -7.28
N PRO A 192 -9.38 3.35 -7.69
CA PRO A 192 -10.04 4.53 -8.22
C PRO A 192 -10.93 4.21 -9.43
N ASN A 193 -12.20 4.59 -9.37
CA ASN A 193 -13.17 4.56 -10.50
C ASN A 193 -13.50 3.19 -11.12
N VAL A 194 -13.09 2.06 -10.53
CA VAL A 194 -13.34 0.72 -11.12
C VAL A 194 -14.30 -0.17 -10.34
N GLY A 195 -14.67 0.22 -9.12
CA GLY A 195 -15.63 -0.52 -8.28
C GLY A 195 -15.10 -1.86 -7.73
N TYR A 196 -13.81 -2.08 -7.80
CA TYR A 196 -13.09 -3.19 -7.18
C TYR A 196 -12.08 -2.64 -6.18
N SER A 197 -11.46 -3.52 -5.42
CA SER A 197 -10.42 -3.13 -4.48
C SER A 197 -9.07 -3.68 -4.89
N ILE A 198 -8.03 -2.93 -4.59
CA ILE A 198 -6.63 -3.35 -4.72
C ILE A 198 -6.28 -4.13 -3.47
N PRO A 199 -5.95 -5.42 -3.59
CA PRO A 199 -5.57 -6.23 -2.45
C PRO A 199 -4.10 -6.07 -2.09
N ASP A 200 -3.76 -6.59 -0.91
CA ASP A 200 -2.40 -6.80 -0.42
C ASP A 200 -1.56 -5.54 -0.24
N LEU A 201 -2.20 -4.35 -0.16
CA LEU A 201 -1.48 -3.10 -0.01
C LEU A 201 -0.64 -3.07 1.27
N ILE A 202 0.55 -2.49 1.15
CA ILE A 202 1.44 -2.16 2.26
C ILE A 202 0.95 -0.85 2.87
N GLN A 203 0.66 -0.86 4.17
CA GLN A 203 0.37 0.35 4.93
C GLN A 203 1.65 0.84 5.60
N THR A 204 1.91 2.15 5.54
CA THR A 204 3.08 2.80 6.14
C THR A 204 2.71 4.14 6.76
N ASP A 205 3.50 4.61 7.71
CA ASP A 205 3.46 5.97 8.25
C ASP A 205 4.47 6.91 7.56
N ALA A 206 5.29 6.38 6.63
CA ALA A 206 6.02 7.24 5.70
C ALA A 206 5.04 8.15 4.94
N ALA A 207 5.27 9.46 4.96
CA ALA A 207 4.34 10.42 4.40
C ALA A 207 4.23 10.26 2.88
N ILE A 208 3.09 9.76 2.40
CA ILE A 208 2.73 9.71 0.97
C ILE A 208 1.83 10.92 0.69
N ASN A 209 2.35 11.86 -0.06
CA ASN A 209 1.67 13.09 -0.44
C ASN A 209 1.47 13.17 -1.96
N PRO A 210 0.58 14.04 -2.46
CA PRO A 210 0.48 14.32 -3.89
C PRO A 210 1.86 14.65 -4.50
N GLY A 211 2.20 13.92 -5.58
CA GLY A 211 3.51 13.99 -6.22
C GLY A 211 4.42 12.79 -5.93
N ASN A 212 4.30 12.10 -4.78
CA ASN A 212 5.01 10.84 -4.54
C ASN A 212 4.32 9.63 -5.18
N SER A 213 3.02 9.72 -5.50
CA SER A 213 2.26 8.64 -6.15
C SER A 213 2.94 8.19 -7.43
N GLY A 214 3.11 6.89 -7.61
CA GLY A 214 3.85 6.26 -8.70
C GLY A 214 5.35 6.11 -8.47
N GLY A 215 5.93 6.83 -7.50
CA GLY A 215 7.31 6.66 -7.08
C GLY A 215 7.52 5.39 -6.26
N PRO A 216 8.78 4.97 -6.03
CA PRO A 216 9.08 3.77 -5.30
C PRO A 216 8.93 3.92 -3.78
N LEU A 217 8.47 2.84 -3.13
CA LEU A 217 8.68 2.57 -1.72
C LEU A 217 9.86 1.60 -1.61
N LEU A 218 10.92 1.98 -0.89
CA LEU A 218 12.15 1.21 -0.78
C LEU A 218 12.29 0.60 0.62
N ASN A 219 13.01 -0.52 0.69
CA ASN A 219 13.56 -1.03 1.96
C ASN A 219 14.93 -0.37 2.26
N ILE A 220 15.53 -0.72 3.40
CA ILE A 220 16.84 -0.21 3.82
C ILE A 220 18.02 -0.72 2.97
N GLN A 221 17.81 -1.65 2.06
CA GLN A 221 18.78 -2.08 1.05
C GLN A 221 18.68 -1.26 -0.25
N GLY A 222 17.71 -0.34 -0.36
CA GLY A 222 17.43 0.44 -1.57
C GLY A 222 16.66 -0.34 -2.63
N GLU A 223 16.08 -1.49 -2.30
CA GLU A 223 15.24 -2.28 -3.20
C GLU A 223 13.79 -1.78 -3.14
N VAL A 224 13.12 -1.74 -4.29
CA VAL A 224 11.70 -1.36 -4.39
C VAL A 224 10.83 -2.46 -3.82
N VAL A 225 10.17 -2.20 -2.71
CA VAL A 225 9.20 -3.10 -2.07
C VAL A 225 7.75 -2.72 -2.39
N GLY A 226 7.53 -1.55 -3.00
CA GLY A 226 6.20 -1.14 -3.46
C GLY A 226 6.23 0.11 -4.33
N ILE A 227 5.04 0.46 -4.87
CA ILE A 227 4.77 1.73 -5.56
C ILE A 227 3.92 2.58 -4.61
N ASN A 228 4.34 3.79 -4.31
CA ASN A 228 3.54 4.74 -3.53
C ASN A 228 2.20 4.97 -4.23
N PHE A 229 1.09 4.71 -3.53
CA PHE A 229 -0.26 4.71 -4.13
C PHE A 229 -1.09 5.90 -3.67
N ALA A 230 -1.33 6.03 -2.37
CA ALA A 230 -2.19 7.04 -1.78
C ALA A 230 -1.79 7.33 -0.34
N GLY A 231 -2.01 8.58 0.08
CA GLY A 231 -2.01 8.97 1.48
C GLY A 231 -3.44 9.31 1.91
N LEU A 232 -3.81 8.90 3.12
CA LEU A 232 -5.04 9.31 3.76
C LEU A 232 -4.76 10.40 4.79
N GLN A 233 -5.79 11.18 5.14
CA GLN A 233 -5.69 12.12 6.26
C GLN A 233 -5.29 11.37 7.53
N GLY A 234 -4.41 11.97 8.34
CA GLY A 234 -3.89 11.35 9.56
C GLY A 234 -2.55 10.62 9.41
N GLY A 235 -1.83 10.83 8.30
CA GLY A 235 -0.46 10.31 8.14
C GLY A 235 -0.40 8.82 7.78
N VAL A 236 -1.45 8.27 7.20
CA VAL A 236 -1.48 6.87 6.75
C VAL A 236 -1.20 6.82 5.26
N GLY A 237 -0.08 6.21 4.87
CA GLY A 237 0.30 5.94 3.49
C GLY A 237 0.03 4.50 3.06
N PHE A 238 -0.13 4.29 1.76
CA PHE A 238 -0.30 2.96 1.16
C PHE A 238 0.59 2.82 -0.07
N ALA A 239 1.09 1.60 -0.29
CA ALA A 239 1.87 1.25 -1.47
C ALA A 239 1.41 -0.08 -2.07
N ILE A 240 1.46 -0.18 -3.39
CA ILE A 240 1.20 -1.40 -4.15
C ILE A 240 2.44 -2.29 -4.06
N PRO A 241 2.32 -3.56 -3.65
CA PRO A 241 3.48 -4.43 -3.44
C PRO A 241 4.33 -4.65 -4.68
N SER A 242 5.65 -4.74 -4.51
CA SER A 242 6.58 -5.05 -5.62
C SER A 242 6.30 -6.41 -6.29
N ASN A 243 5.83 -7.42 -5.55
CA ASN A 243 5.44 -8.70 -6.13
C ASN A 243 4.28 -8.56 -7.12
N THR A 244 3.35 -7.62 -6.88
CA THR A 244 2.29 -7.28 -7.84
C THR A 244 2.88 -6.64 -9.11
N VAL A 245 3.87 -5.76 -8.96
CA VAL A 245 4.61 -5.17 -10.10
C VAL A 245 5.31 -6.24 -10.91
N MET A 246 6.05 -7.15 -10.25
CA MET A 246 6.77 -8.25 -10.91
C MET A 246 5.84 -9.16 -11.73
N ARG A 247 4.61 -9.36 -11.28
CA ARG A 247 3.61 -10.16 -11.98
C ARG A 247 2.95 -9.41 -13.15
N ILE A 248 2.63 -8.13 -12.98
CA ILE A 248 1.78 -7.39 -13.91
C ILE A 248 2.61 -6.63 -14.96
N ALA A 249 3.70 -5.97 -14.58
CA ALA A 249 4.45 -5.12 -15.49
C ALA A 249 4.95 -5.83 -16.76
N PRO A 250 5.48 -7.07 -16.73
CA PRO A 250 5.87 -7.78 -17.95
C PRO A 250 4.70 -8.00 -18.91
N VAL A 251 3.51 -8.28 -18.37
CA VAL A 251 2.29 -8.50 -19.18
C VAL A 251 1.82 -7.18 -19.79
N LEU A 252 1.90 -6.07 -19.05
CA LEU A 252 1.58 -4.74 -19.60
C LEU A 252 2.56 -4.32 -20.70
N ILE A 253 3.84 -4.66 -20.58
CA ILE A 253 4.86 -4.41 -21.62
C ILE A 253 4.53 -5.19 -22.88
N GLU A 254 4.16 -6.46 -22.76
CA GLU A 254 3.92 -7.36 -23.89
C GLU A 254 2.53 -7.15 -24.53
N LYS A 255 1.46 -7.00 -23.70
CA LYS A 255 0.06 -7.06 -24.15
C LYS A 255 -0.72 -5.76 -24.00
N GLY A 256 -0.16 -4.78 -23.28
CA GLY A 256 -0.81 -3.51 -23.00
C GLY A 256 -1.90 -3.53 -21.93
N ASN A 257 -2.39 -4.70 -21.53
CA ASN A 257 -3.40 -4.89 -20.49
C ASN A 257 -3.14 -6.15 -19.66
N TYR A 258 -3.75 -6.20 -18.47
CA TYR A 258 -3.72 -7.37 -17.60
C TYR A 258 -5.14 -7.87 -17.35
N THR A 259 -5.30 -9.20 -17.27
CA THR A 259 -6.60 -9.84 -17.05
C THR A 259 -6.66 -10.47 -15.68
N HIS A 260 -7.46 -9.92 -14.79
CA HIS A 260 -7.65 -10.40 -13.43
C HIS A 260 -8.66 -11.54 -13.34
N PRO A 261 -8.44 -12.53 -12.47
CA PRO A 261 -9.43 -13.56 -12.16
C PRO A 261 -10.59 -12.98 -11.33
N SER A 262 -11.77 -13.55 -11.49
CA SER A 262 -12.96 -13.15 -10.73
C SER A 262 -13.79 -14.35 -10.35
N LEU A 263 -14.30 -14.36 -9.10
CA LEU A 263 -15.30 -15.32 -8.60
C LEU A 263 -16.73 -14.88 -8.88
N GLY A 264 -16.97 -13.57 -9.03
CA GLY A 264 -18.31 -13.04 -9.34
C GLY A 264 -19.25 -13.06 -8.14
N PHE A 265 -18.81 -12.62 -6.98
CA PHE A 265 -19.67 -12.40 -5.81
C PHE A 265 -19.24 -11.14 -5.04
N ALA A 266 -20.13 -10.64 -4.18
CA ALA A 266 -19.81 -9.65 -3.18
C ALA A 266 -19.97 -10.26 -1.78
N GLY A 267 -19.11 -9.87 -0.86
CA GLY A 267 -19.08 -10.35 0.50
C GLY A 267 -18.28 -9.43 1.41
N ALA A 268 -18.21 -9.81 2.67
CA ALA A 268 -17.45 -9.09 3.68
C ALA A 268 -16.85 -10.08 4.69
N THR A 269 -15.80 -9.67 5.36
CA THR A 269 -15.28 -10.38 6.54
C THR A 269 -16.36 -10.50 7.58
N LEU A 270 -16.63 -11.73 8.05
CA LEU A 270 -17.64 -12.00 9.04
C LEU A 270 -17.16 -11.56 10.42
N THR A 271 -17.72 -10.47 10.93
CA THR A 271 -17.50 -10.02 12.30
C THR A 271 -18.43 -10.75 13.25
N SER A 272 -18.09 -10.80 14.55
CA SER A 272 -18.96 -11.41 15.58
C SER A 272 -20.36 -10.77 15.63
N ASP A 273 -20.47 -9.46 15.39
CA ASP A 273 -21.77 -8.78 15.39
C ASP A 273 -22.58 -9.12 14.14
N LEU A 274 -21.92 -9.23 12.98
CA LEU A 274 -22.58 -9.69 11.76
C LEU A 274 -23.03 -11.15 11.90
N ALA A 275 -22.21 -12.03 12.48
CA ALA A 275 -22.56 -13.43 12.71
C ALA A 275 -23.81 -13.57 13.59
N LYS A 276 -23.89 -12.79 14.67
CA LYS A 276 -25.09 -12.76 15.56
C LYS A 276 -26.35 -12.24 14.86
N SER A 277 -26.21 -11.40 13.84
CA SER A 277 -27.33 -10.83 13.08
C SER A 277 -27.92 -11.77 12.03
N ILE A 278 -27.24 -12.92 11.78
CA ILE A 278 -27.64 -13.89 10.76
C ILE A 278 -28.13 -15.15 11.46
N GLN A 279 -29.38 -15.51 11.23
CA GLN A 279 -29.96 -16.69 11.84
C GLN A 279 -29.26 -17.97 11.38
N GLY A 280 -28.90 -18.86 12.33
CA GLY A 280 -28.31 -20.16 12.02
C GLY A 280 -26.79 -20.19 11.91
N LEU A 281 -26.09 -19.05 12.06
CA LEU A 281 -24.64 -19.05 12.12
C LEU A 281 -24.09 -19.23 13.54
N PRO A 282 -23.06 -20.06 13.74
CA PRO A 282 -22.32 -20.12 15.00
C PRO A 282 -21.67 -18.74 15.29
N ALA A 283 -21.74 -18.31 16.56
CA ALA A 283 -21.25 -16.98 16.95
C ALA A 283 -19.73 -16.81 16.84
N ASP A 284 -18.99 -17.91 16.81
CA ASP A 284 -17.51 -17.96 16.74
C ASP A 284 -16.95 -18.30 15.36
N ILE A 285 -17.85 -18.53 14.37
CA ILE A 285 -17.40 -18.81 12.99
C ILE A 285 -16.65 -17.62 12.41
N LYS A 286 -15.49 -17.89 11.80
CA LYS A 286 -14.69 -16.91 11.06
C LYS A 286 -14.72 -17.25 9.58
N GLY A 287 -14.77 -16.24 8.74
CA GLY A 287 -14.79 -16.44 7.29
C GLY A 287 -15.32 -15.23 6.56
N ILE A 288 -15.70 -15.44 5.30
CA ILE A 288 -16.22 -14.42 4.40
C ILE A 288 -17.70 -14.69 4.19
N PHE A 289 -18.52 -13.78 4.67
CA PHE A 289 -19.96 -13.81 4.45
C PHE A 289 -20.29 -13.40 3.02
N VAL A 290 -21.05 -14.25 2.32
CA VAL A 290 -21.47 -14.03 0.93
C VAL A 290 -22.78 -13.26 0.92
N SER A 291 -22.74 -12.00 0.44
CA SER A 291 -23.93 -11.15 0.39
C SER A 291 -24.67 -11.23 -0.94
N THR A 292 -23.95 -11.15 -2.05
CA THR A 292 -24.56 -11.07 -3.40
C THR A 292 -23.77 -11.93 -4.38
N ILE A 293 -24.49 -12.65 -5.24
CA ILE A 293 -23.91 -13.46 -6.31
C ILE A 293 -24.22 -12.81 -7.66
N LEU A 294 -23.19 -12.75 -8.51
CA LEU A 294 -23.38 -12.36 -9.91
C LEU A 294 -23.99 -13.55 -10.68
N LYS A 295 -25.24 -13.39 -11.08
CA LYS A 295 -25.95 -14.44 -11.84
C LYS A 295 -25.21 -14.83 -13.10
N GLY A 296 -25.01 -16.14 -13.30
CA GLY A 296 -24.21 -16.69 -14.39
C GLY A 296 -22.69 -16.55 -14.21
N GLY A 297 -22.23 -16.00 -13.07
CA GLY A 297 -20.81 -15.92 -12.71
C GLY A 297 -20.24 -17.25 -12.20
N PRO A 298 -18.92 -17.30 -11.97
CA PRO A 298 -18.25 -18.51 -11.44
C PRO A 298 -18.84 -19.02 -10.14
N ALA A 299 -19.10 -18.11 -9.18
CA ALA A 299 -19.69 -18.43 -7.88
C ALA A 299 -21.09 -19.02 -8.01
N ASP A 300 -21.94 -18.42 -8.88
CA ASP A 300 -23.30 -18.91 -9.17
C ASP A 300 -23.28 -20.32 -9.77
N ARG A 301 -22.44 -20.53 -10.80
CA ARG A 301 -22.29 -21.84 -11.43
C ARG A 301 -21.69 -22.90 -10.49
N ALA A 302 -20.90 -22.50 -9.52
CA ALA A 302 -20.38 -23.40 -8.49
C ALA A 302 -21.41 -23.73 -7.40
N GLY A 303 -22.56 -23.04 -7.39
CA GLY A 303 -23.61 -23.25 -6.40
C GLY A 303 -23.35 -22.52 -5.08
N LEU A 304 -22.59 -21.42 -5.09
CA LEU A 304 -22.45 -20.54 -3.94
C LEU A 304 -23.76 -19.77 -3.72
N HIS A 305 -24.19 -19.60 -2.49
CA HIS A 305 -25.44 -18.93 -2.12
C HIS A 305 -25.16 -17.57 -1.48
N GLY A 306 -25.84 -16.54 -1.96
CA GLY A 306 -25.89 -15.23 -1.35
C GLY A 306 -27.00 -15.12 -0.30
N THR A 307 -26.98 -14.01 0.43
CA THR A 307 -28.00 -13.70 1.44
C THR A 307 -29.30 -13.30 0.78
N THR A 308 -30.42 -13.74 1.34
CA THR A 308 -31.76 -13.20 1.05
C THR A 308 -32.19 -12.29 2.20
N ILE A 309 -32.90 -11.21 1.87
CA ILE A 309 -33.49 -10.31 2.86
C ILE A 309 -35.01 -10.48 2.80
N ASP A 310 -35.63 -10.77 3.92
CA ASP A 310 -37.08 -10.90 4.02
C ASP A 310 -37.80 -9.54 4.12
N GLN A 311 -39.12 -9.57 4.11
CA GLN A 311 -39.99 -8.37 4.25
C GLN A 311 -39.81 -7.62 5.58
N TYR A 312 -39.19 -8.24 6.58
CA TYR A 312 -38.88 -7.65 7.90
C TYR A 312 -37.42 -7.17 8.02
N THR A 313 -36.70 -7.11 6.90
CA THR A 313 -35.26 -6.72 6.84
C THR A 313 -34.32 -7.70 7.56
N GLN A 314 -34.78 -8.92 7.87
CA GLN A 314 -33.92 -9.97 8.42
C GLN A 314 -33.12 -10.65 7.28
N LYS A 315 -31.85 -10.89 7.55
CA LYS A 315 -30.96 -11.59 6.63
C LYS A 315 -31.04 -13.09 6.87
N HIS A 316 -31.38 -13.83 5.83
CA HIS A 316 -31.46 -15.29 5.88
C HIS A 316 -30.51 -15.91 4.87
N GLY A 317 -29.94 -17.06 5.26
CA GLY A 317 -29.04 -17.82 4.41
C GLY A 317 -27.75 -17.04 4.10
N GLY A 318 -27.14 -17.40 3.01
CA GLY A 318 -25.82 -16.95 2.62
C GLY A 318 -24.75 -17.88 3.18
N ASP A 319 -23.83 -18.26 2.30
CA ASP A 319 -22.69 -19.08 2.67
C ASP A 319 -21.65 -18.25 3.42
N VAL A 320 -20.86 -18.93 4.24
CA VAL A 320 -19.64 -18.39 4.79
C VAL A 320 -18.46 -19.15 4.19
N ILE A 321 -17.63 -18.48 3.37
CA ILE A 321 -16.42 -19.07 2.84
C ILE A 321 -15.38 -19.12 3.97
N VAL A 322 -14.95 -20.31 4.34
CA VAL A 322 -13.98 -20.58 5.40
C VAL A 322 -12.65 -21.07 4.88
N GLY A 323 -12.57 -21.43 3.58
CA GLY A 323 -11.35 -21.93 2.96
C GLY A 323 -11.32 -21.74 1.44
N VAL A 324 -10.13 -21.77 0.88
CA VAL A 324 -9.87 -21.80 -0.57
C VAL A 324 -8.68 -22.73 -0.85
N ASP A 325 -8.85 -23.71 -1.74
CA ASP A 325 -7.83 -24.71 -2.14
C ASP A 325 -7.12 -25.34 -0.93
N GLY A 326 -7.88 -25.71 0.09
CA GLY A 326 -7.37 -26.31 1.33
C GLY A 326 -6.71 -25.34 2.32
N ARG A 327 -6.69 -24.03 2.04
CA ARG A 327 -6.20 -23.00 2.96
C ARG A 327 -7.36 -22.35 3.69
N ASN A 328 -7.26 -22.21 5.01
CA ASN A 328 -8.25 -21.46 5.77
C ASN A 328 -8.19 -19.97 5.40
N VAL A 329 -9.36 -19.36 5.23
CA VAL A 329 -9.51 -17.92 5.06
C VAL A 329 -10.45 -17.39 6.13
N SER A 330 -10.07 -16.29 6.75
CA SER A 330 -10.86 -15.65 7.82
C SER A 330 -11.29 -14.23 7.47
N ARG A 331 -10.64 -13.60 6.48
CA ARG A 331 -10.94 -12.25 6.04
C ARG A 331 -11.16 -12.23 4.53
N PHE A 332 -11.94 -11.26 4.07
CA PHE A 332 -12.21 -11.06 2.65
C PHE A 332 -10.91 -10.78 1.87
N GLU A 333 -10.01 -10.02 2.49
CA GLU A 333 -8.68 -9.71 1.96
C GLU A 333 -7.87 -10.98 1.66
N ASP A 334 -7.89 -11.97 2.56
CA ASP A 334 -7.12 -13.21 2.42
C ASP A 334 -7.53 -13.99 1.16
N LEU A 335 -8.84 -14.05 0.88
CA LEU A 335 -9.37 -14.70 -0.32
C LEU A 335 -9.02 -13.93 -1.59
N VAL A 336 -9.21 -12.60 -1.58
CA VAL A 336 -8.95 -11.77 -2.77
C VAL A 336 -7.46 -11.82 -3.12
N SER A 337 -6.57 -11.65 -2.13
CA SER A 337 -5.11 -11.74 -2.32
C SER A 337 -4.71 -13.12 -2.87
N TYR A 338 -5.26 -14.20 -2.30
CA TYR A 338 -4.96 -15.55 -2.78
C TYR A 338 -5.37 -15.75 -4.25
N ILE A 339 -6.60 -15.34 -4.61
CA ILE A 339 -7.09 -15.48 -6.00
C ILE A 339 -6.24 -14.64 -6.96
N GLU A 340 -5.89 -13.41 -6.59
CA GLU A 340 -5.06 -12.54 -7.43
C GLU A 340 -3.63 -13.05 -7.61
N GLU A 341 -3.04 -13.64 -6.57
CA GLU A 341 -1.66 -14.10 -6.62
C GLU A 341 -1.48 -15.49 -7.26
N LYS A 342 -2.43 -16.39 -7.02
CA LYS A 342 -2.24 -17.83 -7.28
C LYS A 342 -3.09 -18.36 -8.41
N LYS A 343 -3.99 -17.55 -8.98
CA LYS A 343 -4.95 -18.01 -9.97
C LYS A 343 -4.98 -17.11 -11.21
N ALA A 344 -5.39 -17.73 -12.32
CA ALA A 344 -5.68 -17.06 -13.59
C ALA A 344 -7.14 -17.31 -14.03
N PRO A 345 -7.70 -16.49 -14.92
CA PRO A 345 -8.96 -16.80 -15.57
C PRO A 345 -8.92 -18.15 -16.28
N GLY A 346 -9.97 -18.98 -16.10
CA GLY A 346 -10.05 -20.35 -16.59
C GLY A 346 -9.60 -21.40 -15.58
N GLU A 347 -8.87 -21.04 -14.55
CA GLU A 347 -8.46 -21.98 -13.51
C GLU A 347 -9.57 -22.22 -12.47
N ALA A 348 -9.49 -23.37 -11.82
CA ALA A 348 -10.39 -23.76 -10.75
C ALA A 348 -9.89 -23.22 -9.39
N ALA A 349 -10.83 -22.72 -8.58
CA ALA A 349 -10.66 -22.52 -7.16
C ALA A 349 -11.68 -23.37 -6.40
N VAL A 350 -11.24 -24.14 -5.42
CA VAL A 350 -12.11 -24.93 -4.55
C VAL A 350 -12.40 -24.11 -3.30
N LEU A 351 -13.65 -23.69 -3.16
CA LEU A 351 -14.10 -22.91 -1.99
C LEU A 351 -14.67 -23.88 -0.95
N THR A 352 -14.08 -23.91 0.25
CA THR A 352 -14.72 -24.59 1.40
C THR A 352 -15.69 -23.60 2.03
N VAL A 353 -16.98 -23.94 2.02
CA VAL A 353 -18.05 -23.08 2.53
C VAL A 353 -18.78 -23.75 3.70
N PHE A 354 -19.20 -22.96 4.67
CA PHE A 354 -20.12 -23.36 5.73
C PHE A 354 -21.53 -22.96 5.33
N ARG A 355 -22.44 -23.96 5.30
CA ARG A 355 -23.84 -23.83 4.93
C ARG A 355 -24.67 -24.79 5.80
N ASP A 356 -25.75 -24.31 6.39
CA ASP A 356 -26.73 -25.12 7.14
C ASP A 356 -26.10 -26.07 8.17
N GLY A 357 -25.10 -25.59 8.91
CA GLY A 357 -24.41 -26.37 9.96
C GLY A 357 -23.29 -27.30 9.46
N HIS A 358 -23.00 -27.35 8.16
CA HIS A 358 -22.02 -28.26 7.57
C HIS A 358 -21.03 -27.50 6.67
N THR A 359 -19.85 -28.09 6.49
CA THR A 359 -18.88 -27.62 5.48
C THR A 359 -19.00 -28.45 4.22
N LEU A 360 -18.87 -27.81 3.04
CA LEU A 360 -18.83 -28.47 1.74
C LEU A 360 -17.87 -27.71 0.82
N ASP A 361 -17.34 -28.43 -0.15
CA ASP A 361 -16.43 -27.87 -1.15
C ASP A 361 -17.17 -27.57 -2.45
N LEU A 362 -16.99 -26.33 -2.96
CA LEU A 362 -17.54 -25.85 -4.22
C LEU A 362 -16.41 -25.53 -5.19
N LYS A 363 -16.42 -26.17 -6.37
CA LYS A 363 -15.43 -25.91 -7.41
C LYS A 363 -15.90 -24.79 -8.33
N ALA A 364 -15.30 -23.60 -8.23
CA ALA A 364 -15.56 -22.47 -9.08
C ALA A 364 -14.49 -22.36 -10.19
N ILE A 365 -14.92 -22.27 -11.45
CA ILE A 365 -14.00 -21.96 -12.57
C ILE A 365 -13.97 -20.45 -12.74
N LEU A 366 -12.83 -19.85 -12.45
CA LEU A 366 -12.63 -18.40 -12.49
C LEU A 366 -12.81 -17.87 -13.92
N GLN A 367 -13.34 -16.68 -14.03
CA GLN A 367 -13.43 -15.97 -15.31
C GLN A 367 -12.68 -14.65 -15.28
N ALA A 368 -12.44 -14.07 -16.45
CA ALA A 368 -11.90 -12.72 -16.53
C ALA A 368 -12.83 -11.73 -15.82
N ARG A 369 -12.23 -10.84 -15.00
CA ARG A 369 -12.96 -9.75 -14.36
C ARG A 369 -13.59 -8.86 -15.44
N PRO A 370 -14.91 -8.54 -15.36
CA PRO A 370 -15.58 -7.66 -16.31
C PRO A 370 -14.94 -6.27 -16.29
N SER A 371 -14.87 -5.62 -17.45
CA SER A 371 -14.48 -4.21 -17.54
C SER A 371 -15.54 -3.31 -16.89
N GLY A 372 -15.09 -2.41 -16.04
CA GLY A 372 -15.94 -1.47 -15.30
C GLY A 372 -16.52 -2.04 -13.99
N PRO A 373 -17.25 -1.22 -13.23
CA PRO A 373 -17.77 -1.60 -11.93
C PRO A 373 -18.75 -2.78 -12.04
N PRO A 374 -18.72 -3.70 -11.08
CA PRO A 374 -19.63 -4.84 -11.06
C PRO A 374 -21.08 -4.39 -11.11
N PRO A 375 -21.97 -5.11 -11.83
CA PRO A 375 -23.38 -4.73 -11.97
C PRO A 375 -24.13 -4.52 -10.66
N TYR A 376 -23.76 -5.24 -9.59
CA TYR A 376 -24.36 -5.13 -8.26
C TYR A 376 -23.94 -3.85 -7.50
N LEU A 377 -22.91 -3.12 -7.97
CA LEU A 377 -22.55 -1.80 -7.42
C LEU A 377 -23.23 -0.63 -8.16
N LYS A 378 -23.99 -0.90 -9.21
CA LYS A 378 -24.82 0.11 -9.88
C LYS A 378 -26.12 0.43 -9.10
N GLN A 379 -26.04 0.51 -7.77
CA GLN A 379 -27.12 1.11 -6.99
C GLN A 379 -27.11 2.64 -7.16
N PRO A 380 -28.27 3.30 -7.16
CA PRO A 380 -28.32 4.75 -7.24
C PRO A 380 -27.48 5.36 -6.10
N PRO A 381 -26.86 6.53 -6.32
CA PRO A 381 -26.08 7.18 -5.28
C PRO A 381 -26.95 7.32 -4.03
N VAL A 382 -26.43 6.82 -2.91
CA VAL A 382 -27.03 7.06 -1.58
C VAL A 382 -27.06 8.59 -1.44
N PRO A 383 -28.26 9.20 -1.20
CA PRO A 383 -28.31 10.63 -1.00
C PRO A 383 -27.37 11.03 0.16
N PRO A 384 -26.69 12.16 0.09
CA PRO A 384 -25.83 12.62 1.17
C PRO A 384 -26.64 12.65 2.47
N ILE A 385 -26.13 12.03 3.49
CA ILE A 385 -26.69 12.10 4.85
C ILE A 385 -26.67 13.57 5.25
N PRO A 386 -27.81 14.12 5.72
CA PRO A 386 -27.95 15.54 6.05
C PRO A 386 -27.03 15.99 7.16
#